data_82f35b59e13707264cd066ab856da134
#
_entry.id   82f35b59e13707264cd066ab856da134
#
_cell.length_a   1.000
_cell.length_b   1.000
_cell.length_c   1.000
_cell.angle_alpha   90.00
_cell.angle_beta   90.00
_cell.angle_gamma   90.00
#
_symmetry.space_group_name_H-M   'P 1'
#
loop_
_entity.id
_entity.type
_entity.pdbx_description
1 polymer ?
#
loop_
_entity_poly.entity_id
_entity_poly.type
_entity_poly.pdbx_seq_one_letter_code
_entity_poly.pdbx_strand_id
1 'polypeptide(L)'
;ATYGKVVGGGYPIGVMAGKREFMDALDGGHWQYGDTSVPMVGVTYFAGTFVRHPLTLAAAKASLQHMKEQGAKLQQGLNERTTAMAEELNAFAAEVGAPLEIRHFASMWRTYFAEDHPLQDLLFAMMRSRGIHILDNFPCFFTTAHSEADFRAITNAWKDSVLELQEAGML
;
A
#
# COMPACT_ATOMS: atom_id res chain seq x y z
N ALA A 1 12.35 -6.41 11.64
CA ALA A 1 11.27 -6.02 10.75
C ALA A 1 11.37 -6.76 9.42
N THR A 2 10.24 -7.03 8.79
CA THR A 2 10.17 -7.62 7.43
C THR A 2 9.54 -6.64 6.47
N TYR A 3 10.06 -6.57 5.25
CA TYR A 3 9.59 -5.70 4.18
C TYR A 3 9.43 -6.51 2.89
N GLY A 4 8.56 -6.05 2.01
CA GLY A 4 8.34 -6.70 0.72
C GLY A 4 7.56 -5.80 -0.24
N LYS A 5 6.92 -6.38 -1.25
CA LYS A 5 6.05 -5.70 -2.22
C LYS A 5 6.71 -4.47 -2.86
N VAL A 6 6.30 -3.27 -2.49
CA VAL A 6 6.77 -2.00 -3.08
C VAL A 6 8.30 -1.86 -3.10
N VAL A 7 8.99 -2.43 -2.11
CA VAL A 7 10.46 -2.41 -2.04
C VAL A 7 11.09 -3.12 -3.24
N GLY A 8 10.41 -4.11 -3.80
CA GLY A 8 10.90 -4.87 -4.96
C GLY A 8 10.74 -4.18 -6.31
N GLY A 9 10.08 -3.00 -6.36
CA GLY A 9 9.88 -2.30 -7.63
C GLY A 9 9.12 -3.12 -8.67
N GLY A 10 8.13 -3.92 -8.24
CA GLY A 10 7.35 -4.82 -9.08
C GLY A 10 7.86 -6.27 -9.14
N TYR A 11 9.03 -6.56 -8.58
CA TYR A 11 9.56 -7.92 -8.50
C TYR A 11 9.34 -8.54 -7.12
N PRO A 12 9.23 -9.87 -7.03
CA PRO A 12 9.05 -10.57 -5.77
C PRO A 12 10.30 -10.43 -4.88
N ILE A 13 10.13 -9.89 -3.68
CA ILE A 13 11.20 -9.73 -2.70
C ILE A 13 10.67 -9.88 -1.28
N GLY A 14 11.50 -10.44 -0.41
CA GLY A 14 11.36 -10.36 1.03
C GLY A 14 12.66 -9.83 1.62
N VAL A 15 12.58 -8.85 2.48
CA VAL A 15 13.73 -8.23 3.16
C VAL A 15 13.54 -8.35 4.67
N MET A 16 14.55 -8.84 5.35
CA MET A 16 14.66 -8.76 6.80
C MET A 16 15.66 -7.68 7.17
N ALA A 17 15.30 -6.82 8.11
CA ALA A 17 16.18 -5.80 8.65
C ALA A 17 15.98 -5.67 10.15
N GLY A 18 17.04 -5.36 10.87
CA GLY A 18 16.97 -5.26 12.32
C GLY A 18 18.23 -4.65 12.92
N LYS A 19 18.26 -4.63 14.24
CA LYS A 19 19.45 -4.23 14.96
C LYS A 19 20.59 -5.22 14.68
N ARG A 20 21.80 -4.67 14.68
CA ARG A 20 23.03 -5.43 14.41
C ARG A 20 23.17 -6.68 15.27
N GLU A 21 22.90 -6.55 16.56
CA GLU A 21 22.98 -7.67 17.54
C GLU A 21 22.15 -8.90 17.15
N PHE A 22 21.05 -8.73 16.39
CA PHE A 22 20.24 -9.83 15.90
C PHE A 22 20.64 -10.26 14.48
N MET A 23 21.00 -9.29 13.64
CA MET A 23 21.27 -9.58 12.22
C MET A 23 22.65 -10.20 12.02
N ASP A 24 23.65 -9.83 12.81
CA ASP A 24 25.00 -10.42 12.76
C ASP A 24 25.01 -11.89 13.20
N ALA A 25 23.98 -12.36 13.93
CA ALA A 25 23.85 -13.76 14.29
C ALA A 25 23.37 -14.68 13.14
N LEU A 26 22.89 -14.12 12.03
CA LEU A 26 22.38 -14.91 10.90
C LEU A 26 23.48 -15.68 10.16
N ASP A 27 24.70 -15.20 10.15
CA ASP A 27 25.85 -15.78 9.46
C ASP A 27 26.85 -16.51 10.37
N GLY A 28 26.44 -16.80 11.60
CA GLY A 28 27.28 -17.53 12.56
C GLY A 28 27.97 -16.65 13.58
N GLY A 29 27.58 -15.37 13.72
CA GLY A 29 28.09 -14.42 14.71
C GLY A 29 29.13 -13.46 14.16
N HIS A 30 29.94 -12.91 15.06
CA HIS A 30 30.94 -11.89 14.72
C HIS A 30 32.18 -12.49 14.07
N TRP A 31 32.14 -12.65 12.77
CA TRP A 31 33.28 -13.06 11.96
C TRP A 31 33.35 -12.21 10.67
N GLN A 32 34.52 -12.12 10.06
CA GLN A 32 34.73 -11.35 8.84
C GLN A 32 35.52 -12.15 7.82
N TYR A 33 35.10 -12.07 6.57
CA TYR A 33 35.85 -12.68 5.49
C TYR A 33 37.20 -11.95 5.30
N GLY A 34 38.27 -12.72 5.24
CA GLY A 34 39.61 -12.21 5.00
C GLY A 34 40.47 -11.98 6.26
N ASP A 35 39.96 -12.26 7.45
CA ASP A 35 40.72 -12.31 8.70
C ASP A 35 40.76 -13.77 9.29
N THR A 36 41.23 -13.92 10.51
CA THR A 36 41.32 -15.19 11.19
C THR A 36 40.06 -15.61 11.96
N SER A 37 39.04 -14.78 11.94
CA SER A 37 37.78 -15.08 12.63
C SER A 37 37.01 -16.18 11.91
N VAL A 38 36.27 -16.98 12.68
CA VAL A 38 35.42 -18.07 12.19
C VAL A 38 34.03 -17.97 12.80
N PRO A 39 33.00 -18.51 12.14
CA PRO A 39 31.66 -18.57 12.73
C PRO A 39 31.70 -19.29 14.09
N MET A 40 31.15 -18.67 15.12
CA MET A 40 31.12 -19.19 16.48
C MET A 40 29.91 -20.07 16.78
N VAL A 41 28.85 -19.92 15.99
CA VAL A 41 27.57 -20.64 16.12
C VAL A 41 27.13 -21.16 14.75
N GLY A 42 26.12 -22.00 14.71
CA GLY A 42 25.56 -22.47 13.44
C GLY A 42 25.02 -21.33 12.59
N VAL A 43 25.31 -21.38 11.29
CA VAL A 43 24.81 -20.40 10.32
C VAL A 43 23.33 -20.67 10.06
N THR A 44 22.50 -19.61 10.07
CA THR A 44 21.09 -19.71 9.68
C THR A 44 20.99 -20.08 8.20
N TYR A 45 20.18 -21.10 7.89
CA TYR A 45 19.92 -21.48 6.51
C TYR A 45 19.22 -20.34 5.77
N PHE A 46 19.90 -19.80 4.78
CA PHE A 46 19.41 -18.68 3.96
C PHE A 46 19.54 -19.04 2.47
N ALA A 47 18.54 -19.75 1.95
CA ALA A 47 18.49 -20.20 0.58
C ALA A 47 17.05 -20.21 0.03
N GLY A 48 16.94 -20.38 -1.26
CA GLY A 48 15.69 -20.44 -2.01
C GLY A 48 15.93 -20.07 -3.46
N THR A 49 15.08 -20.53 -4.37
CA THR A 49 15.24 -20.33 -5.81
C THR A 49 15.36 -18.85 -6.20
N PHE A 50 14.64 -17.97 -5.50
CA PHE A 50 14.62 -16.52 -5.79
C PHE A 50 15.49 -15.69 -4.84
N VAL A 51 16.20 -16.32 -3.91
CA VAL A 51 17.09 -15.59 -3.00
C VAL A 51 18.22 -14.94 -3.80
N ARG A 52 18.44 -13.65 -3.55
CA ARG A 52 19.46 -12.84 -4.24
C ARG A 52 19.30 -12.77 -5.75
N HIS A 53 18.07 -12.89 -6.26
CA HIS A 53 17.83 -12.80 -7.71
C HIS A 53 18.30 -11.43 -8.24
N PRO A 54 19.21 -11.37 -9.23
CA PRO A 54 19.89 -10.12 -9.59
C PRO A 54 18.96 -9.05 -10.13
N LEU A 55 17.93 -9.39 -10.93
CA LEU A 55 16.94 -8.42 -11.42
C LEU A 55 16.11 -7.84 -10.28
N THR A 56 15.70 -8.68 -9.33
CA THR A 56 14.96 -8.24 -8.14
C THR A 56 15.81 -7.28 -7.29
N LEU A 57 17.09 -7.59 -7.08
CA LEU A 57 17.99 -6.71 -6.34
C LEU A 57 18.24 -5.39 -7.07
N ALA A 58 18.36 -5.41 -8.39
CA ALA A 58 18.52 -4.18 -9.19
C ALA A 58 17.26 -3.30 -9.10
N ALA A 59 16.07 -3.87 -9.23
CA ALA A 59 14.81 -3.15 -9.10
C ALA A 59 14.62 -2.60 -7.67
N ALA A 60 14.88 -3.40 -6.65
CA ALA A 60 14.83 -2.95 -5.25
C ALA A 60 15.79 -1.80 -4.98
N LYS A 61 17.03 -1.89 -5.51
CA LYS A 61 18.02 -0.81 -5.38
C LYS A 61 17.50 0.48 -6.02
N ALA A 62 16.94 0.42 -7.23
CA ALA A 62 16.39 1.59 -7.92
C ALA A 62 15.23 2.22 -7.14
N SER A 63 14.29 1.41 -6.65
CA SER A 63 13.16 1.87 -5.85
C SER A 63 13.60 2.53 -4.54
N LEU A 64 14.51 1.90 -3.81
CA LEU A 64 15.03 2.43 -2.55
C LEU A 64 15.86 3.71 -2.76
N GLN A 65 16.63 3.78 -3.85
CA GLN A 65 17.39 4.98 -4.18
C GLN A 65 16.47 6.13 -4.53
N HIS A 66 15.44 5.90 -5.34
CA HIS A 66 14.40 6.90 -5.63
C HIS A 66 13.73 7.42 -4.35
N MET A 67 13.29 6.52 -3.46
CA MET A 67 12.70 6.92 -2.18
C MET A 67 13.67 7.75 -1.33
N LYS A 68 14.96 7.39 -1.31
CA LYS A 68 16.00 8.12 -0.59
C LYS A 68 16.22 9.53 -1.16
N GLU A 69 16.23 9.66 -2.48
CA GLU A 69 16.44 10.95 -3.18
C GLU A 69 15.24 11.89 -2.98
N GLN A 70 14.02 11.36 -3.02
CA GLN A 70 12.80 12.14 -2.77
C GLN A 70 12.63 12.51 -1.29
N GLY A 71 13.17 11.69 -0.40
CA GLY A 71 13.06 11.88 1.05
C GLY A 71 11.61 11.79 1.54
N ALA A 72 11.33 12.45 2.66
CA ALA A 72 10.02 12.42 3.30
C ALA A 72 8.89 13.04 2.45
N LYS A 73 9.23 13.93 1.52
CA LYS A 73 8.25 14.62 0.66
C LYS A 73 7.38 13.68 -0.17
N LEU A 74 7.96 12.55 -0.61
CA LEU A 74 7.22 11.55 -1.39
C LEU A 74 6.04 10.99 -0.61
N GLN A 75 6.29 10.49 0.62
CA GLN A 75 5.25 9.92 1.46
C GLN A 75 4.30 11.01 1.98
N GLN A 76 4.82 12.17 2.38
CA GLN A 76 4.01 13.30 2.84
C GLN A 76 3.01 13.75 1.78
N GLY A 77 3.45 13.95 0.53
CA GLY A 77 2.57 14.35 -0.55
C GLY A 77 1.47 13.32 -0.86
N LEU A 78 1.78 12.01 -0.80
CA LEU A 78 0.75 10.97 -0.93
C LEU A 78 -0.24 11.00 0.24
N ASN A 79 0.23 11.19 1.46
CA ASN A 79 -0.61 11.24 2.64
C ASN A 79 -1.55 12.45 2.60
N GLU A 80 -1.04 13.63 2.26
CA GLU A 80 -1.83 14.86 2.13
C GLU A 80 -2.95 14.72 1.09
N ARG A 81 -2.63 14.17 -0.09
CA ARG A 81 -3.61 13.93 -1.14
C ARG A 81 -4.67 12.90 -0.73
N THR A 82 -4.27 11.84 -0.04
CA THR A 82 -5.19 10.83 0.47
C THR A 82 -6.12 11.41 1.53
N THR A 83 -5.58 12.23 2.44
CA THR A 83 -6.36 12.93 3.47
C THR A 83 -7.37 13.86 2.83
N ALA A 84 -6.95 14.71 1.88
CA ALA A 84 -7.85 15.65 1.20
C ALA A 84 -8.99 14.91 0.47
N MET A 85 -8.70 13.81 -0.22
CA MET A 85 -9.73 13.00 -0.84
C MET A 85 -10.69 12.38 0.19
N ALA A 86 -10.18 11.85 1.29
CA ALA A 86 -11.02 11.24 2.32
C ALA A 86 -11.93 12.28 2.99
N GLU A 87 -11.42 13.47 3.27
CA GLU A 87 -12.21 14.58 3.81
C GLU A 87 -13.30 15.03 2.83
N GLU A 88 -12.98 15.15 1.55
CA GLU A 88 -13.94 15.51 0.49
C GLU A 88 -15.07 14.48 0.39
N LEU A 89 -14.73 13.18 0.37
CA LEU A 89 -15.73 12.12 0.25
C LEU A 89 -16.57 11.97 1.53
N ASN A 90 -16.00 12.17 2.70
CA ASN A 90 -16.74 12.17 3.96
C ASN A 90 -17.69 13.36 4.08
N ALA A 91 -17.25 14.55 3.65
CA ALA A 91 -18.13 15.72 3.60
C ALA A 91 -19.30 15.49 2.64
N PHE A 92 -19.04 14.94 1.46
CA PHE A 92 -20.09 14.60 0.50
C PHE A 92 -21.05 13.53 1.05
N ALA A 93 -20.56 12.46 1.67
CA ALA A 93 -21.40 11.42 2.27
C ALA A 93 -22.34 12.00 3.33
N ALA A 94 -21.83 12.91 4.17
CA ALA A 94 -22.63 13.61 5.16
C ALA A 94 -23.68 14.53 4.52
N GLU A 95 -23.34 15.26 3.46
CA GLU A 95 -24.24 16.14 2.73
C GLU A 95 -25.44 15.39 2.13
N VAL A 96 -25.18 14.21 1.54
CA VAL A 96 -26.25 13.40 0.90
C VAL A 96 -26.89 12.40 1.86
N GLY A 97 -26.47 12.37 3.13
CA GLY A 97 -26.99 11.45 4.13
C GLY A 97 -26.66 9.98 3.87
N ALA A 98 -25.58 9.70 3.13
CA ALA A 98 -25.16 8.32 2.85
C ALA A 98 -24.46 7.69 4.08
N PRO A 99 -24.80 6.47 4.50
CA PRO A 99 -24.22 5.80 5.66
C PRO A 99 -22.83 5.22 5.39
N LEU A 100 -21.94 6.06 4.85
CA LEU A 100 -20.61 5.71 4.37
C LEU A 100 -19.53 6.59 5.00
N GLU A 101 -18.36 6.02 5.22
CA GLU A 101 -17.18 6.73 5.71
C GLU A 101 -15.94 6.25 4.97
N ILE A 102 -15.09 7.18 4.53
CA ILE A 102 -13.74 6.87 4.09
C ILE A 102 -12.80 6.95 5.30
N ARG A 103 -12.24 5.82 5.67
CA ARG A 103 -11.16 5.76 6.66
C ARG A 103 -9.83 5.60 5.97
N HIS A 104 -8.83 6.31 6.45
CA HIS A 104 -7.50 6.27 5.85
C HIS A 104 -6.39 6.29 6.91
N PHE A 105 -5.24 5.79 6.51
CA PHE A 105 -3.99 5.94 7.23
C PHE A 105 -2.86 6.06 6.20
N ALA A 106 -2.14 7.18 6.24
CA ALA A 106 -1.15 7.51 5.23
C ALA A 106 -1.78 7.47 3.81
N SER A 107 -1.21 6.71 2.87
CA SER A 107 -1.75 6.53 1.51
C SER A 107 -2.74 5.38 1.37
N MET A 108 -3.02 4.67 2.44
CA MET A 108 -4.03 3.60 2.50
C MET A 108 -5.40 4.19 2.82
N TRP A 109 -6.43 3.75 2.14
CA TRP A 109 -7.80 4.16 2.39
C TRP A 109 -8.79 3.02 2.14
N ARG A 110 -9.98 3.13 2.71
CA ARG A 110 -11.06 2.15 2.54
C ARG A 110 -12.41 2.81 2.77
N THR A 111 -13.41 2.42 1.98
CA THR A 111 -14.82 2.73 2.26
C THR A 111 -15.34 1.82 3.38
N TYR A 112 -15.98 2.43 4.36
CA TYR A 112 -16.71 1.76 5.44
C TYR A 112 -18.18 2.06 5.32
N PHE A 113 -19.01 1.05 5.58
CA PHE A 113 -20.45 1.18 5.73
C PHE A 113 -20.77 1.27 7.22
N ALA A 114 -21.61 2.22 7.60
CA ALA A 114 -22.00 2.40 9.02
C ALA A 114 -22.83 1.22 9.54
N GLU A 115 -23.59 0.61 8.65
CA GLU A 115 -24.39 -0.59 8.90
C GLU A 115 -24.17 -1.60 7.77
N ASP A 116 -24.26 -2.89 8.08
CA ASP A 116 -24.20 -3.92 7.05
C ASP A 116 -25.46 -3.88 6.19
N HIS A 117 -25.28 -3.67 4.90
CA HIS A 117 -26.36 -3.66 3.93
C HIS A 117 -26.16 -4.77 2.89
N PRO A 118 -27.21 -5.57 2.57
CA PRO A 118 -27.06 -6.71 1.65
C PRO A 118 -26.54 -6.35 0.26
N LEU A 119 -26.74 -5.09 -0.17
CA LEU A 119 -26.38 -4.60 -1.49
C LEU A 119 -25.15 -3.66 -1.48
N GLN A 120 -24.46 -3.52 -0.33
CA GLN A 120 -23.32 -2.61 -0.20
C GLN A 120 -22.21 -2.83 -1.22
N ASP A 121 -21.99 -4.08 -1.66
CA ASP A 121 -20.95 -4.42 -2.61
C ASP A 121 -21.23 -3.92 -4.03
N LEU A 122 -22.47 -3.51 -4.32
CA LEU A 122 -22.82 -2.85 -5.58
C LEU A 122 -22.04 -1.55 -5.79
N LEU A 123 -21.68 -0.83 -4.72
CA LEU A 123 -20.82 0.37 -4.81
C LEU A 123 -19.55 0.05 -5.61
N PHE A 124 -18.89 -1.03 -5.27
CA PHE A 124 -17.63 -1.42 -5.94
C PHE A 124 -17.86 -1.89 -7.39
N ALA A 125 -18.98 -2.56 -7.65
CA ALA A 125 -19.37 -2.93 -9.01
C ALA A 125 -19.63 -1.70 -9.88
N MET A 126 -20.31 -0.69 -9.34
CA MET A 126 -20.60 0.57 -10.03
C MET A 126 -19.33 1.39 -10.27
N MET A 127 -18.41 1.45 -9.32
CA MET A 127 -17.09 2.05 -9.53
C MET A 127 -16.32 1.35 -10.66
N ARG A 128 -16.36 0.01 -10.72
CA ARG A 128 -15.74 -0.74 -11.83
C ARG A 128 -16.38 -0.43 -13.17
N SER A 129 -17.71 -0.28 -13.24
CA SER A 129 -18.40 0.12 -14.47
C SER A 129 -18.01 1.51 -14.97
N ARG A 130 -17.55 2.37 -14.04
CA ARG A 130 -17.01 3.71 -14.33
C ARG A 130 -15.49 3.71 -14.58
N GLY A 131 -14.89 2.52 -14.74
CA GLY A 131 -13.47 2.36 -15.06
C GLY A 131 -12.53 2.40 -13.86
N ILE A 132 -13.03 2.41 -12.63
CA ILE A 132 -12.21 2.36 -11.42
C ILE A 132 -12.15 0.92 -10.91
N HIS A 133 -11.03 0.25 -11.17
CA HIS A 133 -10.83 -1.10 -10.67
C HIS A 133 -10.54 -1.08 -9.17
N ILE A 134 -11.49 -1.59 -8.39
CA ILE A 134 -11.43 -1.65 -6.93
C ILE A 134 -11.92 -3.01 -6.45
N LEU A 135 -11.28 -3.55 -5.41
CA LEU A 135 -11.73 -4.77 -4.75
C LEU A 135 -12.76 -4.45 -3.67
N ASP A 136 -13.78 -5.29 -3.59
CA ASP A 136 -14.87 -5.13 -2.64
C ASP A 136 -14.34 -5.21 -1.20
N ASN A 137 -14.65 -4.20 -0.41
CA ASN A 137 -14.28 -4.14 1.01
C ASN A 137 -12.77 -4.31 1.31
N PHE A 138 -11.88 -4.04 0.36
CA PHE A 138 -10.44 -4.19 0.53
C PHE A 138 -9.75 -2.82 0.71
N PRO A 139 -8.62 -2.76 1.44
CA PRO A 139 -7.82 -1.55 1.50
C PRO A 139 -7.25 -1.18 0.12
N CYS A 140 -7.40 0.09 -0.22
CA CYS A 140 -6.83 0.69 -1.42
C CYS A 140 -5.58 1.49 -1.06
N PHE A 141 -4.67 1.64 -2.01
CA PHE A 141 -3.42 2.36 -1.79
C PHE A 141 -3.16 3.32 -2.94
N PHE A 142 -2.89 4.56 -2.61
CA PHE A 142 -2.34 5.49 -3.58
C PHE A 142 -0.83 5.33 -3.72
N THR A 143 -0.35 5.53 -4.91
CA THR A 143 1.07 5.48 -5.26
C THR A 143 1.45 6.72 -6.05
N THR A 144 2.74 6.93 -6.27
CA THR A 144 3.25 8.04 -7.08
C THR A 144 2.84 7.98 -8.56
N ALA A 145 2.31 6.84 -9.02
CA ALA A 145 1.77 6.70 -10.37
C ALA A 145 0.38 7.34 -10.53
N HIS A 146 -0.36 7.56 -9.45
CA HIS A 146 -1.66 8.22 -9.51
C HIS A 146 -1.49 9.73 -9.71
N SER A 147 -1.97 10.22 -10.83
CA SER A 147 -2.02 11.65 -11.16
C SER A 147 -3.20 12.34 -10.45
N GLU A 148 -3.26 13.68 -10.53
CA GLU A 148 -4.42 14.45 -10.06
C GLU A 148 -5.71 14.08 -10.84
N ALA A 149 -5.57 13.70 -12.10
CA ALA A 149 -6.70 13.21 -12.89
C ALA A 149 -7.25 11.88 -12.36
N ASP A 150 -6.37 10.98 -11.92
CA ASP A 150 -6.78 9.70 -11.32
C ASP A 150 -7.50 9.91 -9.98
N PHE A 151 -7.00 10.80 -9.13
CA PHE A 151 -7.69 11.15 -7.88
C PHE A 151 -9.10 11.69 -8.16
N ARG A 152 -9.23 12.62 -9.11
CA ARG A 152 -10.56 13.16 -9.51
C ARG A 152 -11.47 12.08 -10.09
N ALA A 153 -10.93 11.20 -10.93
CA ALA A 153 -11.71 10.09 -11.51
C ALA A 153 -12.25 9.15 -10.42
N ILE A 154 -11.42 8.79 -9.44
CA ILE A 154 -11.82 7.97 -8.31
C ILE A 154 -12.89 8.68 -7.47
N THR A 155 -12.66 9.94 -7.11
CA THR A 155 -13.59 10.75 -6.32
C THR A 155 -14.95 10.88 -7.01
N ASN A 156 -14.97 11.21 -8.30
CA ASN A 156 -16.21 11.34 -9.05
C ASN A 156 -16.94 9.99 -9.19
N ALA A 157 -16.23 8.92 -9.55
CA ALA A 157 -16.82 7.61 -9.67
C ALA A 157 -17.46 7.13 -8.36
N TRP A 158 -16.81 7.43 -7.22
CA TRP A 158 -17.37 7.09 -5.90
C TRP A 158 -18.65 7.89 -5.61
N LYS A 159 -18.61 9.22 -5.79
CA LYS A 159 -19.78 10.10 -5.59
C LYS A 159 -20.96 9.71 -6.47
N ASP A 160 -20.73 9.53 -7.77
CA ASP A 160 -21.76 9.15 -8.72
C ASP A 160 -22.36 7.78 -8.40
N SER A 161 -21.53 6.83 -7.92
CA SER A 161 -22.01 5.51 -7.52
C SER A 161 -22.88 5.58 -6.25
N VAL A 162 -22.53 6.42 -5.30
CA VAL A 162 -23.34 6.63 -4.08
C VAL A 162 -24.70 7.23 -4.44
N LEU A 163 -24.74 8.27 -5.25
CA LEU A 163 -26.00 8.90 -5.66
C LEU A 163 -26.93 7.92 -6.39
N GLU A 164 -26.39 7.15 -7.34
CA GLU A 164 -27.17 6.18 -8.09
C GLU A 164 -27.74 5.06 -7.19
N LEU A 165 -26.98 4.61 -6.18
CA LEU A 165 -27.46 3.64 -5.19
C LEU A 165 -28.57 4.21 -4.32
N GLN A 166 -28.47 5.46 -3.91
CA GLN A 166 -29.52 6.16 -3.15
C GLN A 166 -30.80 6.34 -3.99
N GLU A 167 -30.66 6.77 -5.25
CA GLU A 167 -31.81 6.89 -6.17
C GLU A 167 -32.52 5.56 -6.41
N ALA A 168 -31.76 4.45 -6.40
CA ALA A 168 -32.30 3.11 -6.53
C ALA A 168 -32.86 2.52 -5.21
N GLY A 169 -32.75 3.24 -4.09
CA GLY A 169 -33.16 2.74 -2.76
C GLY A 169 -32.30 1.59 -2.25
N MET A 170 -31.04 1.54 -2.68
CA MET A 170 -30.09 0.45 -2.36
C MET A 170 -29.01 0.89 -1.37
N LEU A 171 -29.11 2.13 -0.88
CA LEU A 171 -28.20 2.71 0.12
C LEU A 171 -28.97 3.67 1.03
#